data_8c9df5f152fb6c83ff042a1da73fe9a2
#
_entry.id   8c9df5f152fb6c83ff042a1da73fe9a2
#
_cell.length_a   1.000
_cell.length_b   1.000
_cell.length_c   1.000
_cell.angle_alpha   90.00
_cell.angle_beta   90.00
_cell.angle_gamma   90.00
#
_symmetry.space_group_name_H-M   'P 1'
#
loop_
_entity.id
_entity.type
_entity.pdbx_description
1 polymer ?
#
loop_
_entity_poly.entity_id
_entity_poly.type
_entity_poly.pdbx_seq_one_letter_code
_entity_poly.pdbx_strand_id
1 'polypeptide(L)'
;MKQFERIYENLDLIIFRADYIEGRSVEVAVSLQDYYYLIQHVDKEGKVENELDHIPIRISKAKKFREFLKEMKLLEWPTLRLGDKGYHDAPLVFSYGYDEEAEEGIDEAIPRNAIPSETMRRIHKELENLIGTTFGSYRFYDE
;
A
#
# COMPACT_ATOMS: atom_id res chain seq x y z
N MET A 1 21.31 14.28 -11.55
CA MET A 1 20.11 13.89 -10.75
C MET A 1 19.13 13.12 -11.61
N LYS A 2 18.76 11.95 -11.11
CA LYS A 2 17.78 11.11 -11.79
C LYS A 2 16.38 11.59 -11.44
N GLN A 3 15.59 11.93 -12.45
CA GLN A 3 14.19 12.31 -12.23
C GLN A 3 13.29 11.12 -12.54
N PHE A 4 12.35 10.88 -11.67
CA PHE A 4 11.36 9.82 -11.85
C PHE A 4 10.02 10.45 -12.20
N GLU A 5 9.45 10.02 -13.33
CA GLU A 5 8.12 10.48 -13.70
C GLU A 5 7.08 9.82 -12.79
N ARG A 6 6.10 10.61 -12.39
CA ARG A 6 5.00 10.15 -11.54
C ARG A 6 3.92 9.54 -12.41
N ILE A 7 4.22 8.35 -12.93
CA ILE A 7 3.33 7.58 -13.82
C ILE A 7 3.13 6.17 -13.26
N TYR A 8 2.06 5.52 -13.68
CA TYR A 8 1.70 4.18 -13.17
C TYR A 8 2.78 3.13 -13.44
N GLU A 9 3.47 3.23 -14.56
CA GLU A 9 4.54 2.32 -14.94
C GLU A 9 5.74 2.37 -13.99
N ASN A 10 5.91 3.49 -13.27
CA ASN A 10 6.99 3.67 -12.31
C ASN A 10 6.58 3.33 -10.88
N LEU A 11 5.32 3.03 -10.65
CA LEU A 11 4.89 2.57 -9.31
C LEU A 11 5.64 1.30 -8.96
N ASP A 12 6.23 1.29 -7.78
CA ASP A 12 7.01 0.17 -7.29
C ASP A 12 6.37 -0.40 -6.03
N LEU A 13 6.64 0.19 -4.89
CA LEU A 13 6.16 -0.33 -3.61
C LEU A 13 4.81 0.30 -3.27
N ILE A 14 3.83 -0.55 -2.98
CA ILE A 14 2.51 -0.14 -2.49
C ILE A 14 2.35 -0.72 -1.09
N ILE A 15 2.13 0.13 -0.11
CA ILE A 15 1.92 -0.29 1.28
C ILE A 15 0.48 0.01 1.67
N PHE A 16 -0.22 -1.02 2.10
CA PHE A 16 -1.60 -0.95 2.52
C PHE A 16 -1.67 -1.32 4.00
N ARG A 17 -2.35 -0.49 4.80
CA ARG A 17 -2.54 -0.72 6.23
C ARG A 17 -4.02 -0.75 6.56
N ALA A 18 -4.42 -1.71 7.34
CA ALA A 18 -5.80 -1.81 7.82
C ALA A 18 -5.82 -2.28 9.27
N ASP A 19 -6.80 -1.78 10.01
CA ASP A 19 -6.98 -2.15 11.42
C ASP A 19 -8.02 -3.25 11.52
N TYR A 20 -7.76 -4.24 12.39
CA TYR A 20 -8.76 -5.22 12.74
C TYR A 20 -9.74 -4.62 13.75
N ILE A 21 -10.96 -5.16 13.76
CA ILE A 21 -12.00 -4.70 14.68
C ILE A 21 -11.55 -4.78 16.15
N GLU A 22 -10.72 -5.75 16.49
CA GLU A 22 -10.23 -6.02 17.85
C GLU A 22 -8.97 -5.22 18.23
N GLY A 23 -8.53 -4.28 17.39
CA GLY A 23 -7.40 -3.43 17.72
C GLY A 23 -6.06 -3.90 17.17
N ARG A 24 -6.00 -5.05 16.51
CA ARG A 24 -4.80 -5.47 15.78
C ARG A 24 -4.79 -4.82 14.41
N SER A 25 -3.66 -4.87 13.73
CA SER A 25 -3.54 -4.31 12.39
C SER A 25 -2.77 -5.24 11.46
N VAL A 26 -2.89 -4.98 10.16
CA VAL A 26 -2.12 -5.67 9.14
C VAL A 26 -1.49 -4.63 8.22
N GLU A 27 -0.26 -4.89 7.83
CA GLU A 27 0.44 -4.09 6.83
C GLU A 27 0.89 -5.02 5.71
N VAL A 28 0.53 -4.65 4.48
CA VAL A 28 0.89 -5.40 3.29
C VAL A 28 1.71 -4.49 2.38
N ALA A 29 2.89 -4.92 2.00
CA ALA A 29 3.72 -4.20 1.05
C ALA A 29 3.89 -5.07 -0.20
N VAL A 30 3.67 -4.48 -1.36
CA VAL A 30 3.78 -5.19 -2.65
C VAL A 30 4.76 -4.44 -3.53
N SER A 31 5.76 -5.14 -4.07
CA SER A 31 6.65 -4.57 -5.08
C SER A 31 6.14 -4.95 -6.47
N LEU A 32 5.74 -3.93 -7.24
CA LEU A 32 5.25 -4.13 -8.62
C LEU A 32 6.39 -4.21 -9.64
N GLN A 33 7.61 -3.86 -9.24
CA GLN A 33 8.78 -3.92 -10.12
C GLN A 33 9.54 -5.23 -9.92
N ASP A 34 9.63 -5.71 -8.68
CA ASP A 34 10.41 -6.91 -8.33
C ASP A 34 9.54 -8.15 -8.08
N TYR A 35 8.21 -7.99 -8.11
CA TYR A 35 7.22 -9.09 -8.06
C TYR A 35 7.29 -9.93 -6.79
N TYR A 36 7.19 -9.25 -5.64
CA TYR A 36 7.08 -9.93 -4.35
C TYR A 36 6.15 -9.16 -3.42
N TYR A 37 5.73 -9.80 -2.34
CA TYR A 37 5.00 -9.12 -1.28
C TYR A 37 5.54 -9.48 0.10
N LEU A 38 5.22 -8.61 1.03
CA LEU A 38 5.47 -8.79 2.45
C LEU A 38 4.16 -8.52 3.17
N ILE A 39 3.83 -9.34 4.17
CA ILE A 39 2.67 -9.11 5.02
C ILE A 39 3.08 -9.24 6.47
N GLN A 40 2.60 -8.33 7.31
CA GLN A 40 2.94 -8.25 8.71
C GLN A 40 1.69 -8.01 9.54
N HIS A 41 1.43 -8.89 10.51
CA HIS A 41 0.33 -8.73 11.45
C HIS A 41 0.89 -8.19 12.77
N VAL A 42 0.22 -7.18 13.31
CA VAL A 42 0.67 -6.45 14.50
C VAL A 42 -0.42 -6.51 15.57
N ASP A 43 -0.05 -6.82 16.80
CA ASP A 43 -0.99 -6.90 17.92
C ASP A 43 -1.36 -5.50 18.45
N LYS A 44 -2.21 -5.46 19.48
CA LYS A 44 -2.70 -4.20 20.07
C LYS A 44 -1.59 -3.33 20.66
N GLU A 45 -0.50 -3.94 21.07
CA GLU A 45 0.65 -3.24 21.67
C GLU A 45 1.69 -2.82 20.62
N GLY A 46 1.42 -3.09 19.35
CA GLY A 46 2.35 -2.75 18.26
C GLY A 46 3.42 -3.81 18.02
N LYS A 47 3.29 -4.98 18.60
CA LYS A 47 4.26 -6.06 18.45
C LYS A 47 3.89 -6.96 17.25
N VAL A 48 4.87 -7.33 16.47
CA VAL A 48 4.68 -8.20 15.31
C VAL A 48 4.34 -9.62 15.78
N GLU A 49 3.15 -10.12 15.42
CA GLU A 49 2.70 -11.48 15.73
C GLU A 49 3.09 -12.47 14.65
N ASN A 50 3.07 -12.03 13.39
CA ASN A 50 3.27 -12.90 12.24
C ASN A 50 3.79 -12.07 11.08
N GLU A 51 4.74 -12.63 10.33
CA GLU A 51 5.35 -11.96 9.21
C GLU A 51 5.68 -12.96 8.11
N LEU A 52 5.32 -12.61 6.86
CA LEU A 52 5.76 -13.29 5.65
C LEU A 52 6.51 -12.26 4.80
N ASP A 53 7.71 -12.60 4.34
CA ASP A 53 8.59 -11.66 3.65
C ASP A 53 9.04 -12.24 2.30
N HIS A 54 9.14 -11.35 1.31
CA HIS A 54 9.63 -11.67 -0.04
C HIS A 54 8.95 -12.87 -0.70
N ILE A 55 7.63 -12.96 -0.53
CA ILE A 55 6.85 -14.01 -1.17
C ILE A 55 6.60 -13.62 -2.63
N PRO A 56 6.98 -14.46 -3.61
CA PRO A 56 6.83 -14.08 -5.01
C PRO A 56 5.38 -13.97 -5.44
N ILE A 57 5.11 -13.05 -6.36
CA ILE A 57 3.80 -12.91 -7.00
C ILE A 57 3.97 -13.08 -8.52
N ARG A 58 2.89 -13.51 -9.17
CA ARG A 58 2.90 -13.68 -10.62
C ARG A 58 2.93 -12.32 -11.31
N ILE A 59 3.73 -12.23 -12.37
CA ILE A 59 3.86 -10.99 -13.16
C ILE A 59 2.50 -10.55 -13.71
N SER A 60 1.68 -11.50 -14.18
CA SER A 60 0.35 -11.20 -14.70
C SER A 60 -0.57 -10.58 -13.64
N LYS A 61 -0.48 -11.04 -12.39
CA LYS A 61 -1.25 -10.49 -11.28
C LYS A 61 -0.78 -9.09 -10.91
N ALA A 62 0.53 -8.85 -10.93
CA ALA A 62 1.09 -7.52 -10.67
C ALA A 62 0.63 -6.52 -11.73
N LYS A 63 0.63 -6.92 -12.99
CA LYS A 63 0.15 -6.08 -14.10
C LYS A 63 -1.34 -5.76 -13.95
N LYS A 64 -2.14 -6.74 -13.57
CA LYS A 64 -3.58 -6.56 -13.34
C LYS A 64 -3.82 -5.57 -12.19
N PHE A 65 -3.05 -5.67 -11.12
CA PHE A 65 -3.17 -4.75 -9.98
C PHE A 65 -2.79 -3.33 -10.38
N ARG A 66 -1.74 -3.16 -11.19
CA ARG A 66 -1.35 -1.84 -11.70
C ARG A 66 -2.46 -1.22 -12.54
N GLU A 67 -3.10 -2.00 -13.39
CA GLU A 67 -4.23 -1.54 -14.20
C GLU A 67 -5.42 -1.13 -13.31
N PHE A 68 -5.67 -1.87 -12.24
CA PHE A 68 -6.69 -1.52 -11.26
C PHE A 68 -6.41 -0.16 -10.62
N LEU A 69 -5.15 0.10 -10.20
CA LEU A 69 -4.77 1.39 -9.63
C LEU A 69 -4.97 2.52 -10.63
N LYS A 70 -4.70 2.27 -11.90
CA LYS A 70 -4.91 3.23 -12.97
C LYS A 70 -6.39 3.52 -13.18
N GLU A 71 -7.24 2.52 -13.15
CA GLU A 71 -8.71 2.68 -13.24
C GLU A 71 -9.25 3.51 -12.10
N MET A 72 -8.70 3.33 -10.90
CA MET A 72 -9.07 4.08 -9.70
C MET A 72 -8.51 5.50 -9.71
N LYS A 73 -7.63 5.82 -10.65
CA LYS A 73 -6.99 7.13 -10.75
C LYS A 73 -6.19 7.48 -9.50
N LEU A 74 -5.46 6.51 -8.97
CA LEU A 74 -4.66 6.66 -7.75
C LEU A 74 -3.79 7.92 -7.74
N LEU A 75 -3.11 8.21 -8.85
CA LEU A 75 -2.20 9.34 -8.94
C LEU A 75 -2.91 10.70 -8.98
N GLU A 76 -4.22 10.71 -9.10
CA GLU A 76 -5.03 11.94 -9.09
C GLU A 76 -5.61 12.25 -7.71
N TRP A 77 -5.43 11.36 -6.72
CA TRP A 77 -5.93 11.58 -5.36
C TRP A 77 -5.02 12.54 -4.60
N PRO A 78 -5.55 13.24 -3.58
CA PRO A 78 -4.71 14.07 -2.71
C PRO A 78 -3.63 13.22 -2.04
N THR A 79 -2.43 13.77 -1.90
CA THR A 79 -1.31 13.05 -1.30
C THR A 79 -0.60 13.88 -0.25
N LEU A 80 0.07 13.18 0.67
CA LEU A 80 0.94 13.73 1.69
C LEU A 80 2.37 13.27 1.43
N ARG A 81 3.32 14.08 1.81
CA ARG A 81 4.75 13.74 1.77
C ARG A 81 5.26 13.47 3.18
N LEU A 82 6.39 12.81 3.28
CA LEU A 82 7.06 12.60 4.57
C LEU A 82 7.25 13.93 5.28
N GLY A 83 6.86 14.00 6.56
CA GLY A 83 6.88 15.21 7.34
C GLY A 83 5.54 15.93 7.42
N ASP A 84 4.60 15.64 6.52
CA ASP A 84 3.26 16.20 6.58
C ASP A 84 2.46 15.54 7.70
N LYS A 85 1.56 16.31 8.31
CA LYS A 85 0.66 15.81 9.34
C LYS A 85 -0.25 14.72 8.74
N GLY A 86 -0.29 13.57 9.40
CA GLY A 86 -1.12 12.44 8.96
C GLY A 86 -0.41 11.45 8.06
N TYR A 87 0.84 11.72 7.65
CA TYR A 87 1.59 10.82 6.79
C TYR A 87 1.72 9.42 7.42
N HIS A 88 2.09 9.35 8.69
CA HIS A 88 2.32 8.07 9.37
C HIS A 88 1.03 7.30 9.67
N ASP A 89 -0.11 7.95 9.61
CA ASP A 89 -1.42 7.34 9.83
C ASP A 89 -2.13 6.97 8.52
N ALA A 90 -1.49 7.25 7.39
CA ALA A 90 -2.11 7.02 6.09
C ALA A 90 -2.33 5.52 5.84
N PRO A 91 -3.51 5.12 5.35
CA PRO A 91 -3.79 3.71 5.08
C PRO A 91 -3.15 3.18 3.80
N LEU A 92 -2.69 4.08 2.93
CA LEU A 92 -2.10 3.69 1.65
C LEU A 92 -0.91 4.60 1.36
N VAL A 93 0.24 3.97 1.12
CA VAL A 93 1.48 4.67 0.76
C VAL A 93 2.01 4.01 -0.51
N PHE A 94 2.55 4.80 -1.43
CA PHE A 94 3.16 4.24 -2.63
C PHE A 94 4.44 4.98 -2.98
N SER A 95 5.36 4.27 -3.63
CA SER A 95 6.59 4.85 -4.15
C SER A 95 6.64 4.71 -5.66
N TYR A 96 7.35 5.65 -6.32
CA TYR A 96 7.50 5.63 -7.76
C TYR A 96 8.93 5.95 -8.22
N GLY A 97 9.88 5.75 -7.34
CA GLY A 97 11.29 5.95 -7.65
C GLY A 97 12.14 6.01 -6.40
N TYR A 98 13.42 6.20 -6.61
CA TYR A 98 14.40 6.33 -5.53
C TYR A 98 15.36 7.45 -5.88
N ASP A 99 15.50 8.40 -4.96
CA ASP A 99 16.44 9.51 -5.11
C ASP A 99 17.80 9.08 -4.53
N GLU A 100 18.75 8.78 -5.40
CA GLU A 100 20.09 8.33 -5.00
C GLU A 100 20.84 9.38 -4.20
N GLU A 101 20.64 10.66 -4.50
CA GLU A 101 21.31 11.76 -3.80
C GLU A 101 20.79 11.91 -2.38
N ALA A 102 19.50 11.77 -2.17
CA ALA A 102 18.88 11.83 -0.86
C ALA A 102 18.91 10.48 -0.13
N GLU A 103 19.29 9.41 -0.82
CA GLU A 103 19.30 8.04 -0.31
C GLU A 103 17.94 7.60 0.25
N GLU A 104 16.86 8.02 -0.40
CA GLU A 104 15.50 7.70 0.02
C GLU A 104 14.56 7.48 -1.15
N GLY A 105 13.48 6.74 -0.92
CA GLY A 105 12.43 6.53 -1.90
C GLY A 105 11.60 7.79 -2.09
N ILE A 106 10.99 7.90 -3.25
CA ILE A 106 10.05 8.97 -3.56
C ILE A 106 8.65 8.44 -3.22
N ASP A 107 8.19 8.73 -2.01
CA ASP A 107 6.97 8.19 -1.45
C ASP A 107 5.89 9.25 -1.32
N GLU A 108 4.65 8.84 -1.57
CA GLU A 108 3.47 9.65 -1.32
C GLU A 108 2.46 8.82 -0.55
N ALA A 109 1.75 9.45 0.36
CA ALA A 109 0.73 8.80 1.16
C ALA A 109 -0.63 9.42 0.86
N ILE A 110 -1.68 8.60 0.85
CA ILE A 110 -3.05 9.07 0.66
C ILE A 110 -3.66 9.29 2.04
N PRO A 111 -4.13 10.52 2.35
CA PRO A 111 -4.69 10.80 3.66
C PRO A 111 -5.88 9.89 3.99
N ARG A 112 -5.99 9.52 5.25
CA ARG A 112 -7.05 8.64 5.74
C ARG A 112 -8.45 9.10 5.32
N ASN A 113 -8.72 10.39 5.39
CA ASN A 113 -10.04 10.94 5.09
C ASN A 113 -10.32 11.16 3.59
N ALA A 114 -9.34 10.90 2.73
CA ALA A 114 -9.49 11.04 1.29
C ALA A 114 -10.05 9.79 0.62
N ILE A 115 -10.12 8.68 1.35
CA ILE A 115 -10.51 7.38 0.80
C ILE A 115 -11.79 6.89 1.48
N PRO A 116 -12.92 6.81 0.77
CA PRO A 116 -14.14 6.21 1.32
C PRO A 116 -13.90 4.73 1.68
N SER A 117 -14.60 4.22 2.69
CA SER A 117 -14.44 2.83 3.12
C SER A 117 -14.77 1.83 2.01
N GLU A 118 -15.73 2.14 1.16
CA GLU A 118 -16.06 1.31 0.00
C GLU A 118 -14.86 1.14 -0.93
N THR A 119 -14.13 2.23 -1.18
CA THR A 119 -12.93 2.20 -2.00
C THR A 119 -11.81 1.40 -1.30
N MET A 120 -11.67 1.56 -0.01
CA MET A 120 -10.70 0.78 0.77
C MET A 120 -10.99 -0.71 0.73
N ARG A 121 -12.27 -1.10 0.81
CA ARG A 121 -12.66 -2.51 0.67
C ARG A 121 -12.31 -3.06 -0.70
N ARG A 122 -12.47 -2.24 -1.73
CA ARG A 122 -12.15 -2.62 -3.10
C ARG A 122 -10.65 -2.83 -3.28
N ILE A 123 -9.84 -1.92 -2.75
CA ILE A 123 -8.37 -2.05 -2.76
C ILE A 123 -7.95 -3.32 -2.01
N HIS A 124 -8.54 -3.54 -0.85
CA HIS A 124 -8.28 -4.70 -0.02
C HIS A 124 -8.56 -6.01 -0.78
N LYS A 125 -9.71 -6.07 -1.44
CA LYS A 125 -10.10 -7.25 -2.22
C LYS A 125 -9.13 -7.51 -3.38
N GLU A 126 -8.71 -6.46 -4.07
CA GLU A 126 -7.76 -6.60 -5.17
C GLU A 126 -6.37 -7.03 -4.67
N LEU A 127 -5.97 -6.57 -3.50
CA LEU A 127 -4.73 -7.04 -2.86
C LEU A 127 -4.83 -8.51 -2.48
N GLU A 128 -5.96 -8.97 -1.96
CA GLU A 128 -6.17 -10.39 -1.66
C GLU A 128 -6.08 -11.24 -2.93
N ASN A 129 -6.65 -10.75 -4.02
CA ASN A 129 -6.54 -11.44 -5.32
C ASN A 129 -5.10 -11.50 -5.81
N LEU A 130 -4.36 -10.41 -5.61
CA LEU A 130 -2.97 -10.30 -6.02
C LEU A 130 -2.07 -11.31 -5.29
N ILE A 131 -2.21 -11.41 -3.99
CA ILE A 131 -1.35 -12.28 -3.17
C ILE A 131 -1.93 -13.68 -2.96
N GLY A 132 -3.21 -13.89 -3.30
CA GLY A 132 -3.82 -15.22 -3.23
C GLY A 132 -4.23 -15.67 -1.84
N THR A 133 -4.35 -14.76 -0.89
CA THR A 133 -4.78 -15.10 0.48
C THR A 133 -5.63 -13.96 1.06
N THR A 134 -6.39 -14.27 2.11
CA THR A 134 -7.20 -13.27 2.80
C THR A 134 -6.45 -12.75 4.03
N PHE A 135 -6.78 -11.53 4.46
CA PHE A 135 -6.12 -10.87 5.59
C PHE A 135 -6.93 -10.95 6.88
N GLY A 136 -8.21 -11.33 6.81
CA GLY A 136 -9.11 -11.32 7.94
C GLY A 136 -10.15 -10.21 7.84
N SER A 137 -10.82 -9.93 8.95
CA SER A 137 -11.85 -8.88 9.02
C SER A 137 -11.24 -7.56 9.44
N TYR A 138 -11.57 -6.50 8.71
CA TYR A 138 -11.02 -5.16 8.95
C TYR A 138 -12.07 -4.18 9.40
N ARG A 139 -11.58 -3.13 10.01
CA ARG A 139 -12.35 -1.98 10.38
C ARG A 139 -11.84 -0.80 9.57
N PHE A 140 -12.70 -0.23 8.76
CA PHE A 140 -12.36 0.98 8.03
C PHE A 140 -12.90 2.17 8.80
N TYR A 141 -12.15 3.26 8.82
CA TYR A 141 -12.36 4.39 9.74
C TYR A 141 -13.65 5.18 9.56
N ASP A 142 -14.35 5.00 8.45
CA ASP A 142 -15.64 5.66 8.20
C ASP A 142 -16.83 4.70 8.33
N GLU A 143 -16.63 3.55 8.92
CA GLU A 143 -17.70 2.59 9.17
C GLU A 143 -18.39 2.81 10.51
#